data_5474d01e1f3cba285a8850917752934d
#
_entry.id   5474d01e1f3cba285a8850917752934d
#
_cell.length_a   1.000
_cell.length_b   1.000
_cell.length_c   1.000
_cell.angle_alpha   90.00
_cell.angle_beta   90.00
_cell.angle_gamma   90.00
#
_symmetry.space_group_name_H-M   'P 1'
#
loop_
_entity.id
_entity.type
_entity.pdbx_description
1 polymer ?
#
loop_
_entity_poly.entity_id
_entity_poly.type
_entity_poly.pdbx_seq_one_letter_code
_entity_poly.pdbx_strand_id
1 'polypeptide(L)'
;MEEVRRLNTDDEVMAALELSRRVFDEFVGPDYSQEGRNTFYRVTEPDENIPRWQAGEYMFYGAFDGEVIAGTAASRKDGSHIMLLFVDKAYHRRGIARALINALMENAPGGKLTVNASPYAEEAYKRMGFVSMGDAVTRDGMTFIPMEYVK
;
A
#
# COMPACT_ATOMS: atom_id res chain seq x y z
N MET A 1 -10.17 -2.03 18.74
CA MET A 1 -10.73 -1.43 17.53
C MET A 1 -9.67 -0.55 16.88
N GLU A 2 -9.44 -0.74 15.58
CA GLU A 2 -8.38 -0.04 14.88
C GLU A 2 -8.87 1.33 14.41
N GLU A 3 -8.03 2.35 14.59
CA GLU A 3 -8.30 3.70 14.11
C GLU A 3 -7.51 3.97 12.83
N VAL A 4 -8.17 4.43 11.79
CA VAL A 4 -7.52 4.79 10.52
C VAL A 4 -7.36 6.31 10.46
N ARG A 5 -6.12 6.78 10.26
CA ARG A 5 -5.83 8.21 10.14
C ARG A 5 -4.58 8.47 9.30
N ARG A 6 -4.40 9.71 8.90
CA ARG A 6 -3.17 10.13 8.23
C ARG A 6 -2.01 10.09 9.23
N LEU A 7 -0.83 9.76 8.72
CA LEU A 7 0.39 9.76 9.52
C LEU A 7 0.91 11.20 9.65
N ASN A 8 1.40 11.56 10.83
CA ASN A 8 1.77 12.93 11.17
C ASN A 8 3.23 13.13 11.51
N THR A 9 3.99 12.05 11.76
CA THR A 9 5.38 12.15 12.21
C THR A 9 6.29 11.26 11.38
N ASP A 10 7.57 11.59 11.37
CA ASP A 10 8.59 10.77 10.71
C ASP A 10 8.59 9.35 11.27
N ASP A 11 8.45 9.22 12.58
CA ASP A 11 8.45 7.91 13.24
C ASP A 11 7.27 7.05 12.77
N GLU A 12 6.11 7.66 12.55
CA GLU A 12 4.94 6.93 12.05
C GLU A 12 5.17 6.46 10.61
N VAL A 13 5.75 7.32 9.76
CA VAL A 13 6.06 6.93 8.37
C VAL A 13 7.13 5.84 8.37
N MET A 14 8.13 5.94 9.24
CA MET A 14 9.14 4.89 9.38
C MET A 14 8.49 3.56 9.76
N ALA A 15 7.57 3.57 10.73
CA ALA A 15 6.86 2.36 11.15
C ALA A 15 6.02 1.77 10.00
N ALA A 16 5.40 2.62 9.18
CA ALA A 16 4.64 2.19 8.01
C ALA A 16 5.54 1.52 6.98
N LEU A 17 6.71 2.07 6.72
CA LEU A 17 7.67 1.49 5.77
C LEU A 17 8.21 0.16 6.28
N GLU A 18 8.53 0.06 7.57
CA GLU A 18 8.99 -1.18 8.18
C GLU A 18 7.92 -2.27 8.12
N LEU A 19 6.66 -1.91 8.40
CA LEU A 19 5.54 -2.84 8.29
C LEU A 19 5.38 -3.33 6.86
N SER A 20 5.47 -2.42 5.89
CA SER A 20 5.36 -2.76 4.46
C SER A 20 6.42 -3.78 4.06
N ARG A 21 7.67 -3.58 4.49
CA ARG A 21 8.76 -4.51 4.19
C ARG A 21 8.57 -5.86 4.85
N ARG A 22 8.12 -5.87 6.11
CA ARG A 22 7.90 -7.11 6.84
C ARG A 22 6.81 -7.96 6.21
N VAL A 23 5.70 -7.35 5.84
CA VAL A 23 4.59 -8.05 5.20
C VAL A 23 4.98 -8.50 3.79
N PHE A 24 5.66 -7.64 3.04
CA PHE A 24 6.17 -8.01 1.72
C PHE A 24 7.07 -9.24 1.80
N ASP A 25 8.02 -9.24 2.72
CA ASP A 25 8.97 -10.37 2.85
C ASP A 25 8.27 -11.69 3.16
N GLU A 26 7.18 -11.63 3.93
CA GLU A 26 6.47 -12.84 4.33
C GLU A 26 5.54 -13.36 3.24
N PHE A 27 4.79 -12.47 2.56
CA PHE A 27 3.69 -12.89 1.70
C PHE A 27 3.92 -12.66 0.21
N VAL A 28 4.69 -11.67 -0.18
CA VAL A 28 4.83 -11.26 -1.58
C VAL A 28 6.22 -11.60 -2.12
N GLY A 29 7.25 -11.28 -1.36
CA GLY A 29 8.64 -11.45 -1.76
C GLY A 29 9.03 -12.87 -2.14
N PRO A 30 8.50 -13.93 -1.47
CA PRO A 30 8.85 -15.30 -1.84
C PRO A 30 8.54 -15.65 -3.29
N ASP A 31 7.54 -14.99 -3.90
CA ASP A 31 7.16 -15.24 -5.29
C ASP A 31 7.95 -14.38 -6.28
N TYR A 32 8.81 -13.49 -5.79
CA TYR A 32 9.58 -12.58 -6.64
C TYR A 32 11.05 -13.02 -6.73
N SER A 33 11.70 -12.64 -7.83
CA SER A 33 13.14 -12.79 -8.00
C SER A 33 13.89 -11.88 -7.03
N GLN A 34 15.21 -12.08 -6.89
CA GLN A 34 16.01 -11.18 -6.09
C GLN A 34 15.96 -9.75 -6.63
N GLU A 35 15.91 -9.60 -7.97
CA GLU A 35 15.77 -8.29 -8.60
C GLU A 35 14.47 -7.61 -8.14
N GLY A 36 13.36 -8.32 -8.13
CA GLY A 36 12.06 -7.79 -7.70
C GLY A 36 12.08 -7.38 -6.23
N ARG A 37 12.68 -8.22 -5.37
CA ARG A 37 12.80 -7.89 -3.95
C ARG A 37 13.67 -6.65 -3.74
N ASN A 38 14.78 -6.54 -4.47
CA ASN A 38 15.65 -5.37 -4.38
C ASN A 38 14.93 -4.10 -4.85
N THR A 39 14.11 -4.21 -5.90
CA THR A 39 13.30 -3.10 -6.39
C THR A 39 12.35 -2.61 -5.31
N PHE A 40 11.66 -3.53 -4.63
CA PHE A 40 10.74 -3.16 -3.54
C PHE A 40 11.48 -2.46 -2.39
N TYR A 41 12.65 -2.97 -2.00
CA TYR A 41 13.44 -2.35 -0.93
C TYR A 41 13.90 -0.95 -1.32
N ARG A 42 14.25 -0.75 -2.58
CA ARG A 42 14.66 0.57 -3.08
C ARG A 42 13.50 1.57 -3.04
N VAL A 43 12.30 1.15 -3.49
CA VAL A 43 11.15 2.06 -3.52
C VAL A 43 10.56 2.32 -2.14
N THR A 44 10.89 1.51 -1.15
CA THR A 44 10.45 1.71 0.24
C THR A 44 11.55 2.24 1.14
N GLU A 45 12.66 2.72 0.58
CA GLU A 45 13.77 3.26 1.36
C GLU A 45 13.31 4.49 2.15
N PRO A 46 13.49 4.51 3.49
CA PRO A 46 13.07 5.66 4.30
C PRO A 46 13.73 6.97 3.89
N ASP A 47 15.03 6.93 3.51
CA ASP A 47 15.77 8.13 3.12
C ASP A 47 15.21 8.78 1.86
N GLU A 48 14.49 8.03 1.02
CA GLU A 48 13.82 8.55 -0.16
C GLU A 48 12.37 8.95 0.14
N ASN A 49 11.67 8.15 0.93
CA ASN A 49 10.24 8.31 1.14
C ASN A 49 9.89 9.41 2.15
N ILE A 50 10.63 9.50 3.23
CA ILE A 50 10.32 10.48 4.28
C ILE A 50 10.44 11.91 3.77
N PRO A 51 11.54 12.31 3.06
CA PRO A 51 11.60 13.67 2.51
C PRO A 51 10.46 13.98 1.53
N ARG A 52 10.06 13.01 0.70
CA ARG A 52 8.95 13.20 -0.27
C ARG A 52 7.63 13.35 0.44
N TRP A 53 7.41 12.57 1.50
CA TRP A 53 6.22 12.72 2.32
C TRP A 53 6.18 14.08 3.00
N GLN A 54 7.32 14.53 3.56
CA GLN A 54 7.43 15.84 4.19
C GLN A 54 7.15 16.97 3.19
N ALA A 55 7.54 16.78 1.93
CA ALA A 55 7.29 17.75 0.86
C ALA A 55 5.85 17.68 0.32
N GLY A 56 5.03 16.75 0.81
CA GLY A 56 3.65 16.61 0.38
C GLY A 56 3.46 15.83 -0.92
N GLU A 57 4.50 15.15 -1.41
CA GLU A 57 4.41 14.38 -2.65
C GLU A 57 3.68 13.04 -2.45
N TYR A 58 3.67 12.52 -1.22
CA TYR A 58 3.00 11.26 -0.86
C TYR A 58 2.09 11.50 0.32
N MET A 59 0.96 10.76 0.35
CA MET A 59 0.07 10.71 1.51
C MET A 59 0.15 9.33 2.14
N PHE A 60 0.42 9.28 3.43
CA PHE A 60 0.46 8.01 4.18
C PHE A 60 -0.68 7.96 5.19
N TYR A 61 -1.34 6.80 5.24
CA TYR A 61 -2.37 6.48 6.22
C TYR A 61 -1.94 5.27 7.02
N GLY A 62 -2.39 5.17 8.25
CA GLY A 62 -2.17 4.02 9.11
C GLY A 62 -3.43 3.62 9.81
N ALA A 63 -3.55 2.32 10.08
CA ALA A 63 -4.56 1.77 10.96
C ALA A 63 -3.87 1.39 12.26
N PHE A 64 -4.34 1.92 13.37
CA PHE A 64 -3.67 1.77 14.66
C PHE A 64 -4.53 0.99 15.65
N ASP A 65 -3.91 0.04 16.33
CA ASP A 65 -4.48 -0.62 17.49
C ASP A 65 -3.72 -0.04 18.68
N GLY A 66 -4.31 1.00 19.32
CA GLY A 66 -3.58 1.78 20.29
C GLY A 66 -2.40 2.50 19.64
N GLU A 67 -1.19 2.20 20.08
CA GLU A 67 0.04 2.77 19.52
C GLU A 67 0.68 1.88 18.46
N VAL A 68 0.12 0.67 18.25
CA VAL A 68 0.66 -0.30 17.29
C VAL A 68 0.08 -0.05 15.92
N ILE A 69 0.95 0.07 14.90
CA ILE A 69 0.49 0.18 13.52
C ILE A 69 0.13 -1.22 13.00
N ALA A 70 -1.15 -1.40 12.67
CA ALA A 70 -1.68 -2.68 12.21
C ALA A 70 -1.74 -2.78 10.70
N GLY A 71 -1.76 -1.64 10.01
CA GLY A 71 -1.80 -1.60 8.56
C GLY A 71 -1.42 -0.22 8.06
N THR A 72 -1.04 -0.13 6.79
CA THR A 72 -0.71 1.14 6.18
C THR A 72 -1.10 1.17 4.71
N ALA A 73 -1.40 2.37 4.22
CA ALA A 73 -1.61 2.64 2.82
C ALA A 73 -0.93 3.95 2.46
N ALA A 74 -0.40 4.03 1.25
CA ALA A 74 0.18 5.26 0.76
C ALA A 74 -0.29 5.52 -0.66
N SER A 75 -0.52 6.79 -0.99
CA SER A 75 -0.88 7.21 -2.33
C SER A 75 -0.02 8.37 -2.78
N ARG A 76 -0.06 8.65 -4.09
CA ARG A 76 0.54 9.85 -4.63
C ARG A 76 -0.23 11.08 -4.15
N LYS A 77 0.40 12.25 -4.24
CA LYS A 77 -0.16 13.53 -3.83
C LYS A 77 -1.57 13.78 -4.36
N ASP A 78 -1.83 13.43 -5.61
CA ASP A 78 -3.13 13.66 -6.23
C ASP A 78 -4.21 12.66 -5.78
N GLY A 79 -3.82 11.64 -5.01
CA GLY A 79 -4.77 10.65 -4.49
C GLY A 79 -5.25 9.62 -5.50
N SER A 80 -4.67 9.59 -6.72
CA SER A 80 -5.18 8.75 -7.80
C SER A 80 -4.65 7.32 -7.80
N HIS A 81 -3.49 7.08 -7.18
CA HIS A 81 -2.79 5.80 -7.28
C HIS A 81 -2.28 5.31 -5.94
N ILE A 82 -2.61 4.06 -5.63
CA ILE A 82 -2.12 3.40 -4.42
C ILE A 82 -0.71 2.93 -4.65
N MET A 83 0.22 3.39 -3.81
CA MET A 83 1.63 3.00 -3.87
C MET A 83 1.94 1.83 -2.96
N LEU A 84 1.33 1.80 -1.77
CA LEU A 84 1.51 0.76 -0.76
C LEU A 84 0.16 0.46 -0.11
N LEU A 85 -0.08 -0.83 0.17
CA LEU A 85 -1.21 -1.28 0.99
C LEU A 85 -0.79 -2.59 1.64
N PHE A 86 -0.51 -2.54 2.94
CA PHE A 86 -0.06 -3.71 3.69
C PHE A 86 -0.75 -3.75 5.06
N VAL A 87 -1.15 -4.95 5.47
CA VAL A 87 -1.78 -5.19 6.77
C VAL A 87 -0.98 -6.26 7.49
N ASP A 88 -0.64 -6.03 8.74
CA ASP A 88 0.09 -6.98 9.57
C ASP A 88 -0.70 -8.29 9.67
N LYS A 89 0.00 -9.41 9.62
CA LYS A 89 -0.59 -10.74 9.66
C LYS A 89 -1.53 -10.93 10.84
N ALA A 90 -1.17 -10.41 12.00
CA ALA A 90 -1.95 -10.55 13.23
C ALA A 90 -3.32 -9.87 13.11
N TYR A 91 -3.51 -8.99 12.14
CA TYR A 91 -4.73 -8.20 11.96
C TYR A 91 -5.44 -8.52 10.66
N HIS A 92 -5.09 -9.61 9.98
CA HIS A 92 -5.79 -10.03 8.76
C HIS A 92 -7.25 -10.39 9.07
N ARG A 93 -8.11 -10.23 8.05
CA ARG A 93 -9.55 -10.56 8.10
C ARG A 93 -10.37 -9.71 9.07
N ARG A 94 -9.90 -8.50 9.39
CA ARG A 94 -10.62 -7.54 10.24
C ARG A 94 -11.15 -6.34 9.47
N GLY A 95 -11.05 -6.34 8.13
CA GLY A 95 -11.53 -5.23 7.32
C GLY A 95 -10.60 -4.03 7.28
N ILE A 96 -9.36 -4.15 7.74
CA ILE A 96 -8.42 -3.04 7.79
C ILE A 96 -8.03 -2.55 6.40
N ALA A 97 -7.76 -3.48 5.46
CA ALA A 97 -7.43 -3.10 4.09
C ALA A 97 -8.55 -2.28 3.47
N ARG A 98 -9.80 -2.72 3.65
CA ARG A 98 -10.97 -1.97 3.14
C ARG A 98 -11.09 -0.60 3.81
N ALA A 99 -10.84 -0.51 5.10
CA ALA A 99 -10.90 0.77 5.82
C ALA A 99 -9.83 1.74 5.28
N LEU A 100 -8.63 1.23 4.99
CA LEU A 100 -7.56 2.03 4.39
C LEU A 100 -7.92 2.48 2.98
N ILE A 101 -8.51 1.59 2.16
CA ILE A 101 -9.00 1.95 0.83
C ILE A 101 -10.07 3.04 0.94
N ASN A 102 -11.00 2.92 1.88
CA ASN A 102 -12.04 3.93 2.07
C ASN A 102 -11.43 5.30 2.43
N ALA A 103 -10.39 5.32 3.26
CA ALA A 103 -9.70 6.55 3.60
C ALA A 103 -9.04 7.19 2.36
N LEU A 104 -8.40 6.37 1.52
CA LEU A 104 -7.81 6.86 0.27
C LEU A 104 -8.88 7.39 -0.69
N MET A 105 -10.04 6.73 -0.74
CA MET A 105 -11.14 7.13 -1.63
C MET A 105 -11.68 8.52 -1.32
N GLU A 106 -11.58 8.98 -0.09
CA GLU A 106 -12.02 10.32 0.29
C GLU A 106 -11.27 11.40 -0.47
N ASN A 107 -10.04 11.13 -0.89
CA ASN A 107 -9.19 12.06 -1.62
C ASN A 107 -8.97 11.68 -3.08
N ALA A 108 -9.63 10.64 -3.56
CA ALA A 108 -9.42 10.13 -4.91
C ALA A 108 -10.15 11.01 -5.93
N PRO A 109 -9.43 11.56 -6.94
CA PRO A 109 -10.05 12.40 -7.96
C PRO A 109 -11.12 11.62 -8.73
N GLY A 110 -12.31 12.20 -8.85
CA GLY A 110 -13.41 11.56 -9.57
C GLY A 110 -13.89 10.25 -8.97
N GLY A 111 -13.53 9.96 -7.72
CA GLY A 111 -13.89 8.71 -7.06
C GLY A 111 -13.21 7.48 -7.65
N LYS A 112 -12.00 7.63 -8.21
CA LYS A 112 -11.27 6.57 -8.87
C LYS A 112 -9.90 6.35 -8.26
N LEU A 113 -9.57 5.09 -7.94
CA LEU A 113 -8.25 4.67 -7.48
C LEU A 113 -7.67 3.64 -8.44
N THR A 114 -6.38 3.76 -8.73
CA THR A 114 -5.64 2.71 -9.43
C THR A 114 -4.61 2.08 -8.51
N VAL A 115 -4.22 0.86 -8.85
CA VAL A 115 -3.17 0.13 -8.12
C VAL A 115 -2.49 -0.83 -9.07
N ASN A 116 -1.22 -1.08 -8.84
CA ASN A 116 -0.49 -2.17 -9.48
C ASN A 116 -0.42 -3.31 -8.47
N ALA A 117 -1.35 -4.25 -8.58
CA ALA A 117 -1.50 -5.33 -7.61
C ALA A 117 -0.46 -6.43 -7.83
N SER A 118 0.18 -6.91 -6.75
CA SER A 118 0.99 -8.12 -6.86
C SER A 118 0.07 -9.30 -7.18
N PRO A 119 0.60 -10.38 -7.80
CA PRO A 119 -0.22 -11.58 -8.03
C PRO A 119 -0.84 -12.11 -6.72
N TYR A 120 -0.10 -12.01 -5.63
CA TYR A 120 -0.60 -12.41 -4.30
C TYR A 120 -1.85 -11.63 -3.89
N ALA A 121 -1.88 -10.32 -4.19
CA ALA A 121 -2.94 -9.43 -3.71
C ALA A 121 -4.11 -9.30 -4.68
N GLU A 122 -4.01 -9.81 -5.91
CA GLU A 122 -5.01 -9.61 -6.94
C GLU A 122 -6.42 -9.99 -6.47
N GLU A 123 -6.57 -11.17 -5.87
CA GLU A 123 -7.88 -11.63 -5.43
C GLU A 123 -8.47 -10.76 -4.31
N ALA A 124 -7.62 -10.27 -3.40
CA ALA A 124 -8.08 -9.38 -2.34
C ALA A 124 -8.60 -8.06 -2.91
N TYR A 125 -7.90 -7.51 -3.90
CA TYR A 125 -8.36 -6.29 -4.56
C TYR A 125 -9.68 -6.53 -5.31
N LYS A 126 -9.82 -7.66 -6.00
CA LYS A 126 -11.08 -8.00 -6.66
C LYS A 126 -12.24 -8.07 -5.67
N ARG A 127 -12.02 -8.67 -4.50
CA ARG A 127 -13.06 -8.75 -3.47
C ARG A 127 -13.44 -7.37 -2.92
N MET A 128 -12.53 -6.41 -2.99
CA MET A 128 -12.83 -5.03 -2.58
C MET A 128 -13.46 -4.19 -3.68
N GLY A 129 -13.65 -4.77 -4.86
CA GLY A 129 -14.35 -4.09 -5.97
C GLY A 129 -13.44 -3.58 -7.08
N PHE A 130 -12.14 -3.85 -7.01
CA PHE A 130 -11.23 -3.48 -8.09
C PHE A 130 -11.39 -4.43 -9.27
N VAL A 131 -11.21 -3.90 -10.47
CA VAL A 131 -11.24 -4.67 -11.71
C VAL A 131 -9.89 -4.55 -12.42
N SER A 132 -9.49 -5.64 -13.09
CA SER A 132 -8.26 -5.66 -13.88
C SER A 132 -8.40 -4.76 -15.09
N MET A 133 -7.34 -3.98 -15.39
CA MET A 133 -7.29 -3.08 -16.53
C MET A 133 -6.46 -3.64 -17.68
N GLY A 134 -5.86 -4.81 -17.52
CA GLY A 134 -5.02 -5.41 -18.55
C GLY A 134 -4.29 -6.63 -18.01
N ASP A 135 -3.38 -7.15 -18.82
CA ASP A 135 -2.60 -8.33 -18.48
C ASP A 135 -1.50 -7.99 -17.46
N ALA A 136 -0.97 -9.02 -16.81
CA ALA A 136 0.16 -8.87 -15.92
C ALA A 136 1.37 -8.28 -16.66
N VAL A 137 2.08 -7.38 -15.98
CA VAL A 137 3.27 -6.70 -16.50
C VAL A 137 4.43 -6.99 -15.57
N THR A 138 5.60 -7.26 -16.14
CA THR A 138 6.83 -7.42 -15.34
C THR A 138 7.77 -6.27 -15.65
N ARG A 139 8.22 -5.58 -14.61
CA ARG A 139 9.15 -4.45 -14.72
C ARG A 139 10.09 -4.46 -13.53
N ASP A 140 11.40 -4.39 -13.80
CA ASP A 140 12.44 -4.41 -12.76
C ASP A 140 12.28 -5.60 -11.80
N GLY A 141 11.93 -6.77 -12.35
CA GLY A 141 11.74 -7.99 -11.59
C GLY A 141 10.43 -8.09 -10.82
N MET A 142 9.59 -7.07 -10.87
CA MET A 142 8.29 -7.09 -10.20
C MET A 142 7.17 -7.33 -11.20
N THR A 143 6.35 -8.34 -10.92
CA THR A 143 5.15 -8.63 -11.71
C THR A 143 3.95 -8.03 -11.02
N PHE A 144 3.13 -7.30 -11.78
CA PHE A 144 1.92 -6.70 -11.23
C PHE A 144 0.79 -6.72 -12.24
N ILE A 145 -0.43 -6.64 -11.73
CA ILE A 145 -1.65 -6.53 -12.51
C ILE A 145 -2.22 -5.13 -12.31
N PRO A 146 -2.34 -4.30 -13.36
CA PRO A 146 -2.97 -2.98 -13.19
C PRO A 146 -4.46 -3.15 -12.93
N MET A 147 -4.94 -2.48 -11.89
CA MET A 147 -6.33 -2.59 -11.46
C MET A 147 -6.90 -1.21 -11.12
N GLU A 148 -8.21 -1.06 -11.21
CA GLU A 148 -8.87 0.17 -10.79
C GLU A 148 -10.15 -0.10 -10.02
N TYR A 149 -10.49 0.85 -9.15
CA TYR A 149 -11.75 0.90 -8.45
C TYR A 149 -12.43 2.23 -8.76
N VAL A 150 -13.70 2.17 -9.14
CA VAL A 150 -14.50 3.35 -9.44
C VAL A 150 -15.70 3.32 -8.50
N LYS A 151 -15.83 4.39 -7.74
CA LYS A 151 -16.92 4.52 -6.78
C LYS A 151 -18.25 4.77 -7.49
#